data_d8ab2fa127a67a485a52398c7b80ae36
#
_entry.id   d8ab2fa127a67a485a52398c7b80ae36
#
_cell.length_a   1.000
_cell.length_b   1.000
_cell.length_c   1.000
_cell.angle_alpha   90.00
_cell.angle_beta   90.00
_cell.angle_gamma   90.00
#
_symmetry.space_group_name_H-M   'P 1'
#
loop_
_entity.id
_entity.type
_entity.pdbx_description
1 polymer ?
#
loop_
_entity_poly.entity_id
_entity_poly.type
_entity_poly.pdbx_seq_one_letter_code
_entity_poly.pdbx_strand_id
1 'polypeptide(L)'
;MGGGLATLAGSNLLVGPARAADRITVLNWQGYGTDESWAIEAFTAETGIEVVHDYFNSEAEMLTKLRTNPGVYDVVLINSARSQQAAGEDLLTPLDLANYSNASGLAPALRDNAYLKTDGKLYGVSWVWGMNALAIRDGMDKPESYAALAAPEYKNNVALFDDAVTMIGVGAFLSGQDMNDPKDLDAVAEKLKAMKPNVKLLWSSEDQWNKAFSAGEFDLSVYWSGAAVRSQRKFQLPLHFVVPKEGAIGWLDSLSIPATSQNQEAAAKFINYMIDPKFYVEWATKIGAPASANEKAMEELPADDLNRDIHKPEYIETMTLMAPLPDDRRTAFNNLWQEVKAFYAA
;
A
#
# COMPACT_ATOMS: atom_id res chain seq x y z
N MET A 1 11.49 -36.26 78.46
CA MET A 1 10.45 -36.34 77.43
C MET A 1 10.46 -34.98 76.71
N GLY A 2 11.18 -34.89 75.61
CA GLY A 2 11.35 -33.69 74.88
C GLY A 2 10.64 -33.81 73.53
N GLY A 3 9.61 -32.98 73.35
CA GLY A 3 8.93 -32.84 72.03
C GLY A 3 9.56 -31.83 71.21
N GLY A 4 10.17 -32.22 70.05
CA GLY A 4 10.70 -31.33 69.06
C GLY A 4 9.58 -30.82 68.14
N LEU A 5 9.40 -29.52 68.08
CA LEU A 5 8.61 -28.83 67.02
C LEU A 5 9.45 -28.70 65.78
N ALA A 6 9.04 -29.35 64.71
CA ALA A 6 9.56 -29.12 63.37
C ALA A 6 8.83 -27.94 62.76
N THR A 7 9.55 -26.81 62.52
CA THR A 7 9.09 -25.66 61.76
C THR A 7 9.24 -25.98 60.27
N LEU A 8 8.12 -26.14 59.57
CA LEU A 8 8.05 -26.16 58.13
C LEU A 8 8.21 -24.73 57.61
N ALA A 9 9.40 -24.43 57.02
CA ALA A 9 9.63 -23.23 56.27
C ALA A 9 8.87 -23.34 54.93
N GLY A 10 7.74 -22.66 54.81
CA GLY A 10 7.00 -22.52 53.58
C GLY A 10 7.76 -21.57 52.64
N SER A 11 8.31 -22.12 51.55
CA SER A 11 8.87 -21.34 50.43
C SER A 11 7.71 -20.65 49.73
N ASN A 12 7.49 -19.38 50.03
CA ASN A 12 6.66 -18.54 49.19
C ASN A 12 7.38 -18.31 47.83
N LEU A 13 7.05 -19.14 46.86
CA LEU A 13 7.30 -18.81 45.46
C LEU A 13 6.48 -17.53 45.15
N LEU A 14 7.17 -16.42 45.12
CA LEU A 14 6.66 -15.19 44.49
C LEU A 14 6.42 -15.50 43.01
N VAL A 15 5.22 -15.95 42.67
CA VAL A 15 4.73 -15.89 41.28
C VAL A 15 4.59 -14.41 41.01
N GLY A 16 5.57 -13.83 40.30
CA GLY A 16 5.44 -12.50 39.71
C GLY A 16 4.17 -12.49 38.88
N PRO A 17 3.52 -11.34 38.74
CA PRO A 17 2.36 -11.24 37.85
C PRO A 17 2.78 -11.84 36.51
N ALA A 18 2.05 -12.84 36.03
CA ALA A 18 2.21 -13.33 34.67
C ALA A 18 2.07 -12.07 33.79
N ARG A 19 3.17 -11.68 33.11
CA ARG A 19 3.15 -10.64 32.12
C ARG A 19 2.08 -11.08 31.14
N ALA A 20 1.01 -10.31 30.98
CA ALA A 20 0.02 -10.56 29.95
C ALA A 20 0.81 -10.78 28.65
N ALA A 21 0.51 -11.82 27.91
CA ALA A 21 1.19 -12.07 26.64
C ALA A 21 1.16 -10.75 25.86
N ASP A 22 2.34 -10.26 25.47
CA ASP A 22 2.44 -9.02 24.75
C ASP A 22 1.55 -9.17 23.50
N ARG A 23 0.54 -8.33 23.38
CA ARG A 23 -0.43 -8.37 22.30
C ARG A 23 -0.42 -7.03 21.61
N ILE A 24 -0.43 -7.03 20.29
CA ILE A 24 -0.56 -5.83 19.47
C ILE A 24 -1.80 -5.89 18.58
N THR A 25 -2.35 -4.71 18.29
CA THR A 25 -3.45 -4.53 17.34
C THR A 25 -2.94 -3.79 16.12
N VAL A 26 -3.08 -4.42 14.95
CA VAL A 26 -2.68 -3.88 13.65
C VAL A 26 -3.91 -3.35 12.92
N LEU A 27 -3.87 -2.11 12.48
CA LEU A 27 -4.89 -1.48 11.65
C LEU A 27 -4.41 -1.45 10.19
N ASN A 28 -5.06 -2.24 9.31
CA ASN A 28 -4.66 -2.38 7.91
C ASN A 28 -5.86 -2.64 7.00
N TRP A 29 -5.62 -2.69 5.68
CA TRP A 29 -6.53 -3.30 4.73
C TRP A 29 -6.62 -4.80 4.97
N GLN A 30 -7.82 -5.37 4.85
CA GLN A 30 -7.99 -6.82 4.96
C GLN A 30 -7.32 -7.56 3.79
N GLY A 31 -6.56 -8.62 4.09
CA GLY A 31 -5.87 -9.42 3.07
C GLY A 31 -4.66 -8.72 2.45
N TYR A 32 -4.08 -7.76 3.15
CA TYR A 32 -2.93 -6.99 2.66
C TYR A 32 -1.65 -7.30 3.45
N GLY A 33 -1.31 -8.59 3.51
CA GLY A 33 -0.02 -9.12 3.96
C GLY A 33 0.20 -9.20 5.47
N THR A 34 -0.18 -8.20 6.25
CA THR A 34 0.06 -8.21 7.71
C THR A 34 -0.79 -9.26 8.42
N ASP A 35 -1.89 -9.71 7.81
CA ASP A 35 -2.86 -10.66 8.35
C ASP A 35 -2.72 -12.08 7.76
N GLU A 36 -1.61 -12.37 7.09
CA GLU A 36 -1.31 -13.73 6.63
C GLU A 36 -1.08 -14.66 7.84
N SER A 37 -1.92 -15.69 7.98
CA SER A 37 -1.94 -16.56 9.18
C SER A 37 -0.60 -17.23 9.44
N TRP A 38 0.07 -17.72 8.38
CA TRP A 38 1.40 -18.33 8.48
C TRP A 38 2.46 -17.36 9.02
N ALA A 39 2.37 -16.07 8.65
CA ALA A 39 3.31 -15.04 9.11
C ALA A 39 3.05 -14.66 10.57
N ILE A 40 1.77 -14.53 10.96
CA ILE A 40 1.37 -14.25 12.34
C ILE A 40 1.80 -15.41 13.26
N GLU A 41 1.56 -16.66 12.85
CA GLU A 41 1.97 -17.85 13.61
C GLU A 41 3.48 -17.90 13.81
N ALA A 42 4.27 -17.64 12.74
CA ALA A 42 5.73 -17.60 12.81
C ALA A 42 6.23 -16.47 13.72
N PHE A 43 5.70 -15.26 13.58
CA PHE A 43 6.04 -14.12 14.43
C PHE A 43 5.71 -14.37 15.89
N THR A 44 4.51 -14.91 16.19
CA THR A 44 4.09 -15.24 17.55
C THR A 44 4.95 -16.35 18.16
N ALA A 45 5.31 -17.36 17.37
CA ALA A 45 6.19 -18.44 17.85
C ALA A 45 7.60 -17.94 18.19
N GLU A 46 8.13 -16.96 17.42
CA GLU A 46 9.45 -16.38 17.65
C GLU A 46 9.47 -15.40 18.82
N THR A 47 8.43 -14.57 18.96
CA THR A 47 8.46 -13.41 19.87
C THR A 47 7.60 -13.56 21.11
N GLY A 48 6.63 -14.47 21.09
CA GLY A 48 5.59 -14.60 22.12
C GLY A 48 4.51 -13.50 22.04
N ILE A 49 4.55 -12.63 21.02
CA ILE A 49 3.61 -11.52 20.85
C ILE A 49 2.40 -12.00 20.04
N GLU A 50 1.20 -11.85 20.61
CA GLU A 50 -0.06 -12.08 19.89
C GLU A 50 -0.38 -10.90 18.98
N VAL A 51 -0.81 -11.18 17.74
CA VAL A 51 -1.19 -10.15 16.77
C VAL A 51 -2.67 -10.28 16.43
N VAL A 52 -3.41 -9.19 16.57
CA VAL A 52 -4.81 -9.10 16.14
C VAL A 52 -4.98 -7.95 15.16
N HIS A 53 -5.99 -8.05 14.32
CA HIS A 53 -6.24 -7.07 13.27
C HIS A 53 -7.59 -6.40 13.44
N ASP A 54 -7.62 -5.11 13.13
CA ASP A 54 -8.80 -4.36 12.75
C ASP A 54 -8.56 -3.79 11.33
N TYR A 55 -9.63 -3.57 10.59
CA TYR A 55 -9.54 -3.23 9.18
C TYR A 55 -10.20 -1.90 8.89
N PHE A 56 -9.78 -1.26 7.81
CA PHE A 56 -10.44 -0.09 7.25
C PHE A 56 -10.70 -0.31 5.75
N ASN A 57 -11.67 0.43 5.21
CA ASN A 57 -12.07 0.36 3.81
C ASN A 57 -11.70 1.63 3.03
N SER A 58 -11.15 2.61 3.73
CA SER A 58 -10.62 3.84 3.13
C SER A 58 -9.62 4.50 4.07
N GLU A 59 -8.70 5.30 3.52
CA GLU A 59 -7.75 6.05 4.33
C GLU A 59 -8.42 7.13 5.20
N ALA A 60 -9.57 7.63 4.79
CA ALA A 60 -10.38 8.53 5.61
C ALA A 60 -10.95 7.81 6.84
N GLU A 61 -11.38 6.55 6.68
CA GLU A 61 -11.80 5.70 7.79
C GLU A 61 -10.62 5.38 8.72
N MET A 62 -9.47 5.03 8.17
CA MET A 62 -8.23 4.80 8.93
C MET A 62 -7.89 5.99 9.83
N LEU A 63 -7.83 7.21 9.29
CA LEU A 63 -7.58 8.42 10.08
C LEU A 63 -8.66 8.66 11.14
N THR A 64 -9.93 8.40 10.81
CA THR A 64 -11.05 8.51 11.76
C THR A 64 -10.88 7.52 12.91
N LYS A 65 -10.53 6.27 12.62
CA LYS A 65 -10.27 5.25 13.64
C LYS A 65 -9.12 5.65 14.57
N LEU A 66 -8.01 6.19 14.04
CA LEU A 66 -6.90 6.68 14.86
C LEU A 66 -7.33 7.82 15.80
N ARG A 67 -8.14 8.77 15.32
CA ARG A 67 -8.63 9.91 16.11
C ARG A 67 -9.60 9.51 17.21
N THR A 68 -10.47 8.55 16.92
CA THR A 68 -11.60 8.20 17.81
C THR A 68 -11.31 7.04 18.75
N ASN A 69 -10.25 6.25 18.50
CA ASN A 69 -9.91 5.09 19.32
C ASN A 69 -8.45 5.17 19.85
N PRO A 70 -8.11 6.18 20.66
CA PRO A 70 -6.76 6.30 21.20
C PRO A 70 -6.39 5.09 22.05
N GLY A 71 -5.18 4.56 21.85
CA GLY A 71 -4.64 3.43 22.60
C GLY A 71 -5.17 2.06 22.17
N VAL A 72 -5.98 1.96 21.12
CA VAL A 72 -6.47 0.68 20.61
C VAL A 72 -5.49 0.05 19.63
N TYR A 73 -4.81 0.85 18.82
CA TYR A 73 -3.93 0.39 17.76
C TYR A 73 -2.47 0.57 18.12
N ASP A 74 -1.63 -0.41 17.73
CA ASP A 74 -0.20 -0.42 17.97
C ASP A 74 0.61 -0.27 16.67
N VAL A 75 0.09 -0.79 15.57
CA VAL A 75 0.64 -0.61 14.23
C VAL A 75 -0.48 -0.16 13.30
N VAL A 76 -0.16 0.77 12.42
CA VAL A 76 -1.07 1.19 11.35
C VAL A 76 -0.34 1.24 10.01
N LEU A 77 -0.98 0.73 8.96
CA LEU A 77 -0.56 0.98 7.60
C LEU A 77 -1.04 2.36 7.16
N ILE A 78 -0.13 3.15 6.62
CA ILE A 78 -0.43 4.49 6.09
C ILE A 78 0.26 4.67 4.75
N ASN A 79 -0.52 5.09 3.75
CA ASN A 79 0.03 5.53 2.48
C ASN A 79 0.79 6.86 2.63
N SER A 80 1.89 7.03 1.90
CA SER A 80 2.72 8.25 1.95
C SER A 80 1.93 9.53 1.68
N ALA A 81 0.85 9.48 0.91
CA ALA A 81 -0.05 10.60 0.67
C ALA A 81 -0.84 11.07 1.92
N ARG A 82 -0.84 10.28 3.01
CA ARG A 82 -1.54 10.59 4.27
C ARG A 82 -0.60 10.70 5.47
N SER A 83 0.64 10.25 5.33
CA SER A 83 1.59 10.18 6.45
C SER A 83 1.83 11.54 7.11
N GLN A 84 2.06 12.60 6.32
CA GLN A 84 2.26 13.96 6.86
C GLN A 84 1.01 14.53 7.53
N GLN A 85 -0.19 14.21 7.03
CA GLN A 85 -1.44 14.58 7.68
C GLN A 85 -1.55 13.94 9.07
N ALA A 86 -1.34 12.63 9.15
CA ALA A 86 -1.42 11.90 10.41
C ALA A 86 -0.36 12.36 11.41
N ALA A 87 0.88 12.63 10.95
CA ALA A 87 1.94 13.18 11.80
C ALA A 87 1.64 14.60 12.28
N GLY A 88 1.12 15.48 11.41
CA GLY A 88 0.73 16.85 11.75
C GLY A 88 -0.47 16.96 12.71
N GLU A 89 -1.26 15.91 12.81
CA GLU A 89 -2.36 15.77 13.78
C GLU A 89 -1.92 15.03 15.07
N ASP A 90 -0.61 14.83 15.28
CA ASP A 90 -0.05 14.12 16.44
C ASP A 90 -0.59 12.69 16.62
N LEU A 91 -1.01 12.03 15.52
CA LEU A 91 -1.55 10.67 15.57
C LEU A 91 -0.46 9.60 15.56
N LEU A 92 0.79 9.93 15.21
CA LEU A 92 1.90 9.00 15.03
C LEU A 92 3.08 9.31 15.94
N THR A 93 3.84 8.27 16.29
CA THR A 93 5.11 8.38 17.02
C THR A 93 6.26 8.58 16.02
N PRO A 94 7.21 9.51 16.28
CA PRO A 94 8.45 9.56 15.52
C PRO A 94 9.26 8.27 15.67
N LEU A 95 9.83 7.78 14.57
CA LEU A 95 10.56 6.52 14.52
C LEU A 95 12.06 6.76 14.27
N ASP A 96 12.89 5.89 14.85
CA ASP A 96 14.33 5.82 14.55
C ASP A 96 14.62 4.47 13.85
N LEU A 97 15.07 4.54 12.61
CA LEU A 97 15.40 3.35 11.80
C LEU A 97 16.51 2.49 12.40
N ALA A 98 17.33 3.03 13.31
CA ALA A 98 18.35 2.25 14.02
C ALA A 98 17.72 1.11 14.89
N ASN A 99 16.44 1.23 15.24
CA ASN A 99 15.70 0.21 15.99
C ASN A 99 15.15 -0.94 15.10
N TYR A 100 15.36 -0.87 13.77
CA TYR A 100 14.84 -1.83 12.81
C TYR A 100 15.99 -2.45 12.03
N SER A 101 16.45 -3.65 12.44
CA SER A 101 17.62 -4.29 11.84
C SER A 101 17.51 -4.52 10.33
N ASN A 102 16.28 -4.79 9.84
CA ASN A 102 16.00 -5.02 8.43
C ASN A 102 15.89 -3.72 7.62
N ALA A 103 15.83 -2.54 8.26
CA ALA A 103 15.73 -1.26 7.57
C ALA A 103 17.00 -0.90 6.76
N SER A 104 18.13 -1.53 7.06
CA SER A 104 19.37 -1.37 6.28
C SER A 104 19.25 -1.85 4.83
N GLY A 105 18.28 -2.71 4.54
CA GLY A 105 17.98 -3.21 3.19
C GLY A 105 16.95 -2.38 2.42
N LEU A 106 16.35 -1.36 3.04
CA LEU A 106 15.37 -0.52 2.36
C LEU A 106 16.05 0.34 1.27
N ALA A 107 15.43 0.41 0.09
CA ALA A 107 15.85 1.27 -1.00
C ALA A 107 16.00 2.73 -0.52
N PRO A 108 17.13 3.40 -0.73
CA PRO A 108 17.38 4.74 -0.17
C PRO A 108 16.30 5.76 -0.51
N ALA A 109 15.81 5.76 -1.75
CA ALA A 109 14.77 6.69 -2.20
C ALA A 109 13.41 6.47 -1.48
N LEU A 110 13.11 5.25 -1.05
CA LEU A 110 11.90 4.91 -0.31
C LEU A 110 12.11 5.09 1.20
N ARG A 111 13.27 4.64 1.72
CA ARG A 111 13.63 4.76 3.14
C ARG A 111 13.65 6.22 3.61
N ASP A 112 14.26 7.07 2.80
CA ASP A 112 14.47 8.49 3.14
C ASP A 112 13.39 9.41 2.54
N ASN A 113 12.27 8.84 2.12
CA ASN A 113 11.21 9.56 1.41
C ASN A 113 10.66 10.74 2.25
N ALA A 114 10.58 11.91 1.61
CA ALA A 114 10.17 13.14 2.27
C ALA A 114 8.71 13.11 2.76
N TYR A 115 7.84 12.35 2.11
CA TYR A 115 6.41 12.25 2.50
C TYR A 115 6.19 11.47 3.80
N LEU A 116 7.17 10.66 4.22
CA LEU A 116 7.16 9.98 5.52
C LEU A 116 7.74 10.83 6.65
N LYS A 117 8.16 12.07 6.35
CA LYS A 117 8.81 12.98 7.32
C LYS A 117 7.97 14.23 7.55
N THR A 118 7.94 14.67 8.82
CA THR A 118 7.37 15.94 9.26
C THR A 118 8.35 16.55 10.26
N ASP A 119 8.73 17.82 10.09
CA ASP A 119 9.71 18.53 10.91
C ASP A 119 11.04 17.77 11.10
N GLY A 120 11.49 17.13 10.04
CA GLY A 120 12.75 16.35 10.01
C GLY A 120 12.69 14.99 10.73
N LYS A 121 11.56 14.62 11.32
CA LYS A 121 11.34 13.33 11.98
C LYS A 121 10.63 12.35 11.05
N LEU A 122 11.01 11.09 11.10
CA LEU A 122 10.38 10.00 10.35
C LEU A 122 9.18 9.46 11.14
N TYR A 123 8.06 9.17 10.45
CA TYR A 123 6.84 8.67 11.06
C TYR A 123 6.34 7.34 10.48
N GLY A 124 7.03 6.78 9.49
CA GLY A 124 6.68 5.49 8.92
C GLY A 124 7.92 4.76 8.40
N VAL A 125 7.95 3.44 8.57
CA VAL A 125 8.93 2.57 7.94
C VAL A 125 8.37 2.12 6.59
N SER A 126 9.07 2.44 5.51
CA SER A 126 8.67 2.02 4.15
C SER A 126 8.54 0.50 4.09
N TRP A 127 7.40 0.02 3.62
CA TRP A 127 7.08 -1.40 3.61
C TRP A 127 6.96 -1.96 2.19
N VAL A 128 5.95 -1.50 1.46
CA VAL A 128 5.72 -1.91 0.07
C VAL A 128 5.41 -0.71 -0.79
N TRP A 129 5.68 -0.84 -2.08
CA TRP A 129 5.40 0.18 -3.07
C TRP A 129 4.81 -0.42 -4.33
N GLY A 130 4.23 0.41 -5.16
CA GLY A 130 3.72 0.01 -6.44
C GLY A 130 3.36 1.20 -7.31
N MET A 131 2.71 0.89 -8.41
CA MET A 131 2.39 1.85 -9.45
C MET A 131 0.95 1.63 -9.94
N ASN A 132 0.31 2.73 -10.33
CA ASN A 132 -0.87 2.72 -11.18
C ASN A 132 -0.39 3.08 -12.59
N ALA A 133 -0.56 2.15 -13.53
CA ALA A 133 -0.17 2.32 -14.92
C ALA A 133 -1.12 1.52 -15.81
N LEU A 134 -0.69 1.08 -16.98
CA LEU A 134 -1.56 0.37 -17.91
C LEU A 134 -1.48 -1.15 -17.71
N ALA A 135 -2.62 -1.81 -17.83
CA ALA A 135 -2.72 -3.25 -18.04
C ALA A 135 -3.41 -3.51 -19.38
N ILE A 136 -2.84 -4.41 -20.17
CA ILE A 136 -3.37 -4.79 -21.47
C ILE A 136 -3.42 -6.31 -21.61
N ARG A 137 -4.43 -6.81 -22.31
CA ARG A 137 -4.59 -8.24 -22.58
C ARG A 137 -3.44 -8.79 -23.43
N ASP A 138 -2.99 -9.99 -23.10
CA ASP A 138 -1.98 -10.71 -23.88
C ASP A 138 -2.38 -10.85 -25.34
N GLY A 139 -1.39 -10.77 -26.23
CA GLY A 139 -1.60 -10.87 -27.67
C GLY A 139 -1.98 -9.54 -28.35
N MET A 140 -2.17 -8.47 -27.58
CA MET A 140 -2.35 -7.11 -28.11
C MET A 140 -1.04 -6.33 -28.07
N ASP A 141 -0.91 -5.34 -28.93
CA ASP A 141 0.24 -4.44 -28.94
C ASP A 141 0.30 -3.63 -27.66
N LYS A 142 1.48 -3.61 -27.02
CA LYS A 142 1.67 -2.86 -25.76
C LYS A 142 1.66 -1.37 -26.02
N PRO A 143 0.76 -0.60 -25.38
CA PRO A 143 0.70 0.84 -25.58
C PRO A 143 1.90 1.54 -24.94
N GLU A 144 2.49 2.49 -25.66
CA GLU A 144 3.62 3.29 -25.17
C GLU A 144 3.21 4.51 -24.34
N SER A 145 1.91 4.86 -24.32
CA SER A 145 1.39 6.11 -23.75
C SER A 145 0.00 5.91 -23.17
N TYR A 146 -0.34 6.67 -22.13
CA TYR A 146 -1.72 6.78 -21.64
C TYR A 146 -2.69 7.30 -22.73
N ALA A 147 -2.21 7.92 -23.79
CA ALA A 147 -3.05 8.33 -24.91
C ALA A 147 -3.83 7.17 -25.55
N ALA A 148 -3.36 5.94 -25.41
CA ALA A 148 -4.07 4.74 -25.83
C ALA A 148 -5.47 4.61 -25.20
N LEU A 149 -5.69 5.15 -24.00
CA LEU A 149 -7.00 5.14 -23.34
C LEU A 149 -8.08 5.91 -24.12
N ALA A 150 -7.67 6.82 -25.02
CA ALA A 150 -8.57 7.56 -25.89
C ALA A 150 -8.44 7.17 -27.39
N ALA A 151 -7.59 6.17 -27.71
CA ALA A 151 -7.33 5.78 -29.09
C ALA A 151 -8.51 5.00 -29.70
N PRO A 152 -8.86 5.23 -30.98
CA PRO A 152 -10.07 4.69 -31.60
C PRO A 152 -10.15 3.17 -31.62
N GLU A 153 -9.01 2.47 -31.64
CA GLU A 153 -8.92 1.00 -31.63
C GLU A 153 -9.47 0.37 -30.34
N TYR A 154 -9.51 1.14 -29.25
CA TYR A 154 -10.06 0.67 -27.94
C TYR A 154 -11.49 1.13 -27.68
N LYS A 155 -12.26 1.47 -28.73
CA LYS A 155 -13.65 1.91 -28.56
C LYS A 155 -14.47 0.91 -27.75
N ASN A 156 -15.12 1.39 -26.66
CA ASN A 156 -15.92 0.59 -25.72
C ASN A 156 -15.15 -0.62 -25.14
N ASN A 157 -13.84 -0.48 -24.90
CA ASN A 157 -12.92 -1.56 -24.53
C ASN A 157 -11.88 -1.14 -23.48
N VAL A 158 -12.16 -0.08 -22.70
CA VAL A 158 -11.28 0.46 -21.66
C VAL A 158 -11.95 0.42 -20.32
N ALA A 159 -11.22 -0.02 -19.29
CA ALA A 159 -11.62 0.13 -17.91
C ALA A 159 -10.75 1.15 -17.18
N LEU A 160 -11.35 2.07 -16.44
CA LEU A 160 -10.63 3.09 -15.68
C LEU A 160 -10.83 2.85 -14.18
N PHE A 161 -9.82 3.16 -13.40
CA PHE A 161 -9.92 3.11 -11.94
C PHE A 161 -10.75 4.30 -11.41
N ASP A 162 -11.80 4.03 -10.62
CA ASP A 162 -12.65 5.07 -10.02
C ASP A 162 -11.97 5.73 -8.83
N ASP A 163 -10.83 6.37 -9.09
CA ASP A 163 -10.04 7.12 -8.11
C ASP A 163 -9.62 8.47 -8.69
N ALA A 164 -9.96 9.54 -7.96
CA ALA A 164 -9.72 10.90 -8.42
C ALA A 164 -8.22 11.21 -8.57
N VAL A 165 -7.38 10.81 -7.60
CA VAL A 165 -5.94 11.13 -7.63
C VAL A 165 -5.27 10.45 -8.82
N THR A 166 -5.56 9.17 -9.02
CA THR A 166 -5.03 8.41 -10.15
C THR A 166 -5.47 8.99 -11.49
N MET A 167 -6.77 9.26 -11.65
CA MET A 167 -7.27 9.70 -12.96
C MET A 167 -6.88 11.13 -13.28
N ILE A 168 -6.85 12.03 -12.29
CA ILE A 168 -6.30 13.38 -12.48
C ILE A 168 -4.81 13.30 -12.82
N GLY A 169 -4.06 12.39 -12.17
CA GLY A 169 -2.65 12.12 -12.50
C GLY A 169 -2.46 11.69 -13.96
N VAL A 170 -3.27 10.76 -14.46
CA VAL A 170 -3.25 10.35 -15.88
C VAL A 170 -3.53 11.53 -16.80
N GLY A 171 -4.55 12.34 -16.50
CA GLY A 171 -4.86 13.54 -17.28
C GLY A 171 -3.75 14.60 -17.24
N ALA A 172 -3.10 14.76 -16.08
CA ALA A 172 -1.96 15.66 -15.91
C ALA A 172 -0.76 15.20 -16.75
N PHE A 173 -0.40 13.94 -16.72
CA PHE A 173 0.65 13.38 -17.57
C PHE A 173 0.35 13.62 -19.06
N LEU A 174 -0.88 13.36 -19.50
CA LEU A 174 -1.30 13.60 -20.89
C LEU A 174 -1.32 15.07 -21.30
N SER A 175 -1.42 15.98 -20.35
CA SER A 175 -1.33 17.44 -20.59
C SER A 175 0.07 18.02 -20.29
N GLY A 176 1.05 17.16 -19.96
CA GLY A 176 2.43 17.59 -19.70
C GLY A 176 2.59 18.37 -18.39
N GLN A 177 1.74 18.08 -17.40
CA GLN A 177 1.72 18.76 -16.11
C GLN A 177 2.19 17.83 -14.98
N ASP A 178 2.62 18.42 -13.86
CA ASP A 178 2.89 17.68 -12.62
C ASP A 178 1.57 17.09 -12.09
N MET A 179 1.54 15.76 -11.89
CA MET A 179 0.35 15.07 -11.40
C MET A 179 -0.08 15.47 -9.99
N ASN A 180 0.87 15.91 -9.17
CA ASN A 180 0.61 16.32 -7.78
C ASN A 180 0.12 17.77 -7.68
N ASP A 181 0.44 18.60 -8.67
CA ASP A 181 0.06 20.02 -8.70
C ASP A 181 -0.24 20.52 -10.12
N PRO A 182 -1.20 19.89 -10.84
CA PRO A 182 -1.59 20.35 -12.16
C PRO A 182 -2.18 21.76 -12.05
N LYS A 183 -1.66 22.70 -12.87
CA LYS A 183 -2.06 24.11 -12.82
C LYS A 183 -3.28 24.40 -13.67
N ASP A 184 -3.48 23.63 -14.73
CA ASP A 184 -4.61 23.75 -15.67
C ASP A 184 -5.49 22.49 -15.58
N LEU A 185 -6.48 22.54 -14.68
CA LEU A 185 -7.44 21.46 -14.51
C LEU A 185 -8.41 21.31 -15.68
N ASP A 186 -8.64 22.36 -16.47
CA ASP A 186 -9.48 22.29 -17.67
C ASP A 186 -8.78 21.44 -18.74
N ALA A 187 -7.48 21.64 -18.95
CA ALA A 187 -6.69 20.79 -19.86
C ALA A 187 -6.66 19.32 -19.39
N VAL A 188 -6.59 19.07 -18.09
CA VAL A 188 -6.71 17.71 -17.50
C VAL A 188 -8.08 17.13 -17.83
N ALA A 189 -9.15 17.90 -17.59
CA ALA A 189 -10.52 17.48 -17.87
C ALA A 189 -10.75 17.12 -19.35
N GLU A 190 -10.21 17.92 -20.28
CA GLU A 190 -10.28 17.63 -21.71
C GLU A 190 -9.66 16.29 -22.08
N LYS A 191 -8.46 15.98 -21.52
CA LYS A 191 -7.79 14.69 -21.76
C LYS A 191 -8.63 13.52 -21.23
N LEU A 192 -9.19 13.65 -20.04
CA LEU A 192 -10.03 12.60 -19.45
C LEU A 192 -11.36 12.43 -20.22
N LYS A 193 -12.02 13.54 -20.57
CA LYS A 193 -13.28 13.50 -21.36
C LYS A 193 -13.11 12.87 -22.73
N ALA A 194 -11.92 13.01 -23.35
CA ALA A 194 -11.61 12.38 -24.63
C ALA A 194 -11.65 10.84 -24.58
N MET A 195 -11.50 10.23 -23.41
CA MET A 195 -11.57 8.76 -23.23
C MET A 195 -13.01 8.21 -23.32
N LYS A 196 -14.05 9.06 -23.23
CA LYS A 196 -15.48 8.64 -23.18
C LYS A 196 -15.85 7.56 -24.19
N PRO A 197 -15.50 7.66 -25.49
CA PRO A 197 -15.90 6.64 -26.47
C PRO A 197 -15.37 5.24 -26.17
N ASN A 198 -14.29 5.15 -25.37
CA ASN A 198 -13.57 3.93 -25.09
C ASN A 198 -13.96 3.32 -23.74
N VAL A 199 -14.49 4.13 -22.81
CA VAL A 199 -14.78 3.69 -21.45
C VAL A 199 -15.94 2.70 -21.43
N LYS A 200 -15.65 1.48 -21.01
CA LYS A 200 -16.61 0.39 -20.77
C LYS A 200 -16.99 0.27 -19.31
N LEU A 201 -16.01 0.46 -18.41
CA LEU A 201 -16.16 0.21 -16.98
C LEU A 201 -15.37 1.24 -16.18
N LEU A 202 -15.99 1.73 -15.10
CA LEU A 202 -15.28 2.35 -13.98
C LEU A 202 -15.24 1.33 -12.85
N TRP A 203 -14.06 0.85 -12.47
CA TRP A 203 -13.90 -0.17 -11.44
C TRP A 203 -13.37 0.44 -10.14
N SER A 204 -13.78 -0.14 -9.01
CA SER A 204 -13.40 0.33 -7.67
C SER A 204 -12.82 -0.76 -6.77
N SER A 205 -12.79 -2.01 -7.23
CA SER A 205 -12.18 -3.13 -6.51
C SER A 205 -11.47 -4.10 -7.45
N GLU A 206 -10.43 -4.75 -6.95
CA GLU A 206 -9.68 -5.78 -7.69
C GLU A 206 -10.59 -6.95 -8.11
N ASP A 207 -11.53 -7.34 -7.25
CA ASP A 207 -12.49 -8.41 -7.57
C ASP A 207 -13.41 -8.05 -8.75
N GLN A 208 -13.93 -6.82 -8.78
CA GLN A 208 -14.70 -6.31 -9.91
C GLN A 208 -13.87 -6.31 -11.20
N TRP A 209 -12.64 -5.80 -11.12
CA TRP A 209 -11.73 -5.77 -12.27
C TRP A 209 -11.44 -7.17 -12.80
N ASN A 210 -11.06 -8.10 -11.92
CA ASN A 210 -10.73 -9.48 -12.31
C ASN A 210 -11.91 -10.20 -12.97
N LYS A 211 -13.13 -10.04 -12.45
CA LYS A 211 -14.35 -10.62 -13.02
C LYS A 211 -14.62 -10.07 -14.43
N ALA A 212 -14.59 -8.76 -14.59
CA ALA A 212 -14.86 -8.11 -15.87
C ALA A 212 -13.76 -8.43 -16.92
N PHE A 213 -12.49 -8.40 -16.52
CA PHE A 213 -11.39 -8.77 -17.42
C PHE A 213 -11.44 -10.24 -17.83
N SER A 214 -11.72 -11.16 -16.90
CA SER A 214 -11.91 -12.58 -17.18
C SER A 214 -13.08 -12.83 -18.14
N ALA A 215 -14.15 -12.05 -18.02
CA ALA A 215 -15.31 -12.11 -18.91
C ALA A 215 -15.05 -11.49 -20.30
N GLY A 216 -13.89 -10.88 -20.55
CA GLY A 216 -13.55 -10.21 -21.81
C GLY A 216 -14.31 -8.92 -22.03
N GLU A 217 -14.72 -8.20 -20.96
CA GLU A 217 -15.47 -6.96 -21.09
C GLU A 217 -14.61 -5.79 -21.58
N PHE A 218 -13.30 -5.87 -21.34
CA PHE A 218 -12.32 -4.88 -21.80
C PHE A 218 -10.93 -5.53 -21.95
N ASP A 219 -10.04 -4.86 -22.68
CA ASP A 219 -8.68 -5.33 -22.92
C ASP A 219 -7.61 -4.35 -22.42
N LEU A 220 -7.93 -3.06 -22.27
CA LEU A 220 -7.01 -2.03 -21.78
C LEU A 220 -7.56 -1.38 -20.49
N SER A 221 -6.70 -1.16 -19.52
CA SER A 221 -7.11 -0.54 -18.25
C SER A 221 -5.98 0.25 -17.60
N VAL A 222 -6.33 1.24 -16.78
CA VAL A 222 -5.46 1.69 -15.68
C VAL A 222 -5.60 0.67 -14.57
N TYR A 223 -4.46 0.15 -14.04
CA TYR A 223 -4.47 -0.92 -13.06
C TYR A 223 -3.31 -0.80 -12.07
N TRP A 224 -3.40 -1.51 -10.96
CA TRP A 224 -2.36 -1.56 -9.93
C TRP A 224 -1.32 -2.62 -10.24
N SER A 225 -0.04 -2.30 -10.10
CA SER A 225 1.05 -3.23 -10.38
C SER A 225 1.01 -4.50 -9.50
N GLY A 226 0.78 -4.36 -8.19
CA GLY A 226 0.63 -5.51 -7.29
C GLY A 226 -0.59 -6.37 -7.59
N ALA A 227 -1.71 -5.75 -8.00
CA ALA A 227 -2.88 -6.50 -8.45
C ALA A 227 -2.63 -7.24 -9.76
N ALA A 228 -1.85 -6.65 -10.68
CA ALA A 228 -1.46 -7.34 -11.92
C ALA A 228 -0.68 -8.63 -11.63
N VAL A 229 0.23 -8.61 -10.64
CA VAL A 229 0.92 -9.83 -10.17
C VAL A 229 -0.08 -10.87 -9.64
N ARG A 230 -1.00 -10.46 -8.76
CA ARG A 230 -2.01 -11.38 -8.19
C ARG A 230 -2.95 -11.92 -9.25
N SER A 231 -3.40 -11.08 -10.17
CA SER A 231 -4.30 -11.47 -11.26
C SER A 231 -3.68 -12.53 -12.16
N GLN A 232 -2.40 -12.38 -12.52
CA GLN A 232 -1.67 -13.37 -13.30
C GLN A 232 -1.43 -14.66 -12.49
N ARG A 233 -0.98 -14.54 -11.24
CA ARG A 233 -0.59 -15.69 -10.42
C ARG A 233 -1.79 -16.49 -9.94
N LYS A 234 -2.76 -15.85 -9.32
CA LYS A 234 -3.90 -16.50 -8.67
C LYS A 234 -5.01 -16.87 -9.62
N PHE A 235 -5.28 -16.02 -10.60
CA PHE A 235 -6.41 -16.18 -11.52
C PHE A 235 -5.97 -16.54 -12.95
N GLN A 236 -4.65 -16.61 -13.20
CA GLN A 236 -4.07 -16.93 -14.52
C GLN A 236 -4.61 -16.02 -15.64
N LEU A 237 -4.91 -14.76 -15.32
CA LEU A 237 -5.42 -13.83 -16.29
C LEU A 237 -4.31 -13.41 -17.26
N PRO A 238 -4.58 -13.45 -18.59
CA PRO A 238 -3.60 -13.16 -19.62
C PRO A 238 -3.46 -11.65 -19.80
N LEU A 239 -2.55 -11.03 -19.06
CA LEU A 239 -2.31 -9.60 -19.14
C LEU A 239 -0.82 -9.23 -19.07
N HIS A 240 -0.47 -8.10 -19.65
CA HIS A 240 0.79 -7.40 -19.41
C HIS A 240 0.56 -6.12 -18.62
N PHE A 241 1.43 -5.85 -17.66
CA PHE A 241 1.51 -4.52 -17.02
C PHE A 241 2.53 -3.67 -17.78
N VAL A 242 2.16 -2.44 -18.11
CA VAL A 242 2.96 -1.56 -18.96
C VAL A 242 3.09 -0.19 -18.29
N VAL A 243 4.33 0.26 -18.12
CA VAL A 243 4.62 1.64 -17.70
C VAL A 243 4.74 2.50 -18.96
N PRO A 244 3.84 3.50 -19.13
CA PRO A 244 3.88 4.40 -20.30
C PRO A 244 5.07 5.34 -20.24
N LYS A 245 5.41 5.95 -21.38
CA LYS A 245 6.51 6.91 -21.52
C LYS A 245 6.35 8.17 -20.67
N GLU A 246 5.12 8.53 -20.30
CA GLU A 246 4.84 9.64 -19.40
C GLU A 246 5.22 9.32 -17.94
N GLY A 247 5.48 8.05 -17.64
CA GLY A 247 5.78 7.57 -16.30
C GLY A 247 4.60 6.84 -15.66
N ALA A 248 4.81 6.38 -14.42
CA ALA A 248 3.79 5.74 -13.62
C ALA A 248 3.40 6.59 -12.41
N ILE A 249 2.17 6.44 -11.94
CA ILE A 249 1.70 7.03 -10.69
C ILE A 249 2.12 6.10 -9.56
N GLY A 250 3.16 6.48 -8.83
CA GLY A 250 3.72 5.69 -7.74
C GLY A 250 2.96 5.89 -6.43
N TRP A 251 2.94 4.85 -5.62
CA TRP A 251 2.47 4.91 -4.24
C TRP A 251 3.43 4.13 -3.33
N LEU A 252 3.50 4.56 -2.09
CA LEU A 252 4.35 3.98 -1.05
C LEU A 252 3.52 3.80 0.20
N ASP A 253 3.42 2.57 0.69
CA ASP A 253 2.81 2.24 1.95
C ASP A 253 3.88 2.02 3.02
N SER A 254 3.64 2.58 4.18
CA SER A 254 4.50 2.48 5.35
C SER A 254 3.76 1.88 6.53
N LEU A 255 4.51 1.26 7.43
CA LEU A 255 4.02 0.84 8.73
C LEU A 255 4.46 1.87 9.77
N SER A 256 3.51 2.35 10.55
CA SER A 256 3.68 3.43 11.52
C SER A 256 3.18 2.98 12.90
N ILE A 257 3.66 3.65 13.95
CA ILE A 257 3.21 3.41 15.33
C ILE A 257 2.32 4.57 15.74
N PRO A 258 1.03 4.33 16.12
CA PRO A 258 0.18 5.37 16.67
C PRO A 258 0.76 5.97 17.96
N ALA A 259 0.65 7.29 18.11
CA ALA A 259 1.21 8.04 19.25
C ALA A 259 0.67 7.56 20.61
N THR A 260 -0.52 7.00 20.63
CA THR A 260 -1.19 6.51 21.83
C THR A 260 -0.93 5.03 22.14
N SER A 261 -0.15 4.32 21.31
CA SER A 261 0.22 2.93 21.56
C SER A 261 1.02 2.79 22.85
N GLN A 262 0.64 1.81 23.66
CA GLN A 262 1.32 1.40 24.89
C GLN A 262 2.33 0.27 24.64
N ASN A 263 2.35 -0.31 23.43
CA ASN A 263 3.12 -1.50 23.05
C ASN A 263 4.17 -1.17 21.98
N GLN A 264 4.79 0.02 22.02
CA GLN A 264 5.67 0.53 20.96
C GLN A 264 6.85 -0.41 20.64
N GLU A 265 7.43 -1.08 21.63
CA GLU A 265 8.52 -2.05 21.42
C GLU A 265 8.04 -3.29 20.66
N ALA A 266 6.87 -3.83 21.04
CA ALA A 266 6.26 -4.97 20.33
C ALA A 266 5.85 -4.59 18.91
N ALA A 267 5.29 -3.39 18.72
CA ALA A 267 4.98 -2.82 17.41
C ALA A 267 6.23 -2.70 16.52
N ALA A 268 7.34 -2.20 17.08
CA ALA A 268 8.60 -2.10 16.34
C ALA A 268 9.14 -3.46 15.92
N LYS A 269 9.05 -4.49 16.76
CA LYS A 269 9.41 -5.86 16.40
C LYS A 269 8.57 -6.39 15.25
N PHE A 270 7.25 -6.15 15.28
CA PHE A 270 6.35 -6.55 14.20
C PHE A 270 6.66 -5.82 12.89
N ILE A 271 6.88 -4.52 12.92
CA ILE A 271 7.28 -3.73 11.73
C ILE A 271 8.60 -4.28 11.17
N ASN A 272 9.60 -4.56 12.03
CA ASN A 272 10.87 -5.11 11.59
C ASN A 272 10.71 -6.49 10.94
N TYR A 273 9.78 -7.32 11.44
CA TYR A 273 9.43 -8.61 10.83
C TYR A 273 8.75 -8.43 9.46
N MET A 274 7.84 -7.45 9.32
CA MET A 274 7.14 -7.19 8.06
C MET A 274 8.07 -6.69 6.94
N ILE A 275 9.20 -6.06 7.28
CA ILE A 275 10.21 -5.63 6.30
C ILE A 275 11.35 -6.66 6.12
N ASP A 276 11.23 -7.86 6.71
CA ASP A 276 12.20 -8.95 6.53
C ASP A 276 12.09 -9.53 5.12
N PRO A 277 13.21 -9.74 4.40
CA PRO A 277 13.23 -10.38 3.10
C PRO A 277 12.50 -11.73 3.06
N LYS A 278 12.64 -12.56 4.09
CA LYS A 278 12.02 -13.90 4.13
C LYS A 278 10.49 -13.81 4.17
N PHE A 279 9.93 -12.91 5.00
CA PHE A 279 8.49 -12.67 5.01
C PHE A 279 8.00 -12.28 3.62
N TYR A 280 8.67 -11.29 3.01
CA TYR A 280 8.23 -10.76 1.72
C TYR A 280 8.29 -11.82 0.61
N VAL A 281 9.40 -12.58 0.51
CA VAL A 281 9.55 -13.62 -0.52
C VAL A 281 8.45 -14.66 -0.39
N GLU A 282 8.10 -15.08 0.81
CA GLU A 282 7.03 -16.04 1.04
C GLU A 282 5.65 -15.46 0.67
N TRP A 283 5.35 -14.23 1.06
CA TRP A 283 4.12 -13.54 0.70
C TRP A 283 4.02 -13.35 -0.82
N ALA A 284 5.05 -12.81 -1.44
CA ALA A 284 5.08 -12.54 -2.88
C ALA A 284 4.92 -13.81 -3.71
N THR A 285 5.61 -14.90 -3.35
CA THR A 285 5.59 -16.15 -4.12
C THR A 285 4.32 -16.98 -3.92
N LYS A 286 3.72 -16.96 -2.73
CA LYS A 286 2.51 -17.72 -2.43
C LYS A 286 1.22 -17.02 -2.85
N ILE A 287 1.13 -15.71 -2.61
CA ILE A 287 -0.10 -14.94 -2.75
C ILE A 287 0.00 -13.95 -3.92
N GLY A 288 1.13 -13.29 -4.05
CA GLY A 288 1.34 -12.11 -4.89
C GLY A 288 1.25 -10.84 -4.05
N ALA A 289 2.30 -10.06 -4.05
CA ALA A 289 2.45 -8.85 -3.25
C ALA A 289 2.77 -7.65 -4.13
N PRO A 290 2.54 -6.41 -3.67
CA PRO A 290 3.24 -5.24 -4.21
C PRO A 290 4.75 -5.39 -4.05
N ALA A 291 5.55 -4.52 -4.65
CA ALA A 291 7.00 -4.59 -4.50
C ALA A 291 7.43 -4.28 -3.05
N SER A 292 8.42 -5.02 -2.55
CA SER A 292 9.04 -4.68 -1.27
C SER A 292 9.84 -3.38 -1.36
N ALA A 293 9.76 -2.57 -0.31
CA ALA A 293 10.69 -1.46 -0.14
C ALA A 293 12.11 -1.94 0.22
N ASN A 294 12.27 -3.21 0.63
CA ASN A 294 13.55 -3.83 0.93
C ASN A 294 14.13 -4.46 -0.34
N GLU A 295 15.25 -3.89 -0.85
CA GLU A 295 15.91 -4.35 -2.07
C GLU A 295 16.39 -5.80 -1.97
N LYS A 296 16.88 -6.23 -0.81
CA LYS A 296 17.30 -7.62 -0.59
C LYS A 296 16.14 -8.60 -0.78
N ALA A 297 14.94 -8.21 -0.37
CA ALA A 297 13.74 -9.02 -0.57
C ALA A 297 13.41 -9.18 -2.06
N MET A 298 13.58 -8.13 -2.85
CA MET A 298 13.40 -8.19 -4.30
C MET A 298 14.49 -9.02 -4.99
N GLU A 299 15.73 -8.98 -4.49
CA GLU A 299 16.84 -9.79 -4.99
C GLU A 299 16.70 -11.29 -4.69
N GLU A 300 16.06 -11.64 -3.56
CA GLU A 300 15.82 -13.02 -3.15
C GLU A 300 14.65 -13.70 -3.85
N LEU A 301 13.80 -12.95 -4.57
CA LEU A 301 12.73 -13.54 -5.39
C LEU A 301 13.31 -14.47 -6.48
N PRO A 302 12.58 -15.54 -6.88
CA PRO A 302 12.93 -16.34 -8.04
C PRO A 302 13.20 -15.48 -9.28
N ALA A 303 14.13 -15.89 -10.13
CA ALA A 303 14.53 -15.10 -11.31
C ALA A 303 13.39 -14.84 -12.30
N ASP A 304 12.40 -15.75 -12.34
CA ASP A 304 11.20 -15.71 -13.17
C ASP A 304 9.96 -15.22 -12.42
N ASP A 305 10.13 -14.61 -11.24
CA ASP A 305 9.02 -14.07 -10.48
C ASP A 305 8.42 -12.82 -11.16
N LEU A 306 7.09 -12.80 -11.27
CA LEU A 306 6.34 -11.70 -11.90
C LEU A 306 6.63 -10.33 -11.27
N ASN A 307 6.96 -10.28 -9.97
CA ASN A 307 7.33 -9.02 -9.33
C ASN A 307 8.61 -8.43 -9.90
N ARG A 308 9.58 -9.25 -10.33
CA ARG A 308 10.81 -8.76 -10.96
C ARG A 308 10.55 -8.09 -12.30
N ASP A 309 9.59 -8.61 -13.06
CA ASP A 309 9.23 -8.05 -14.38
C ASP A 309 8.41 -6.76 -14.25
N ILE A 310 7.49 -6.72 -13.29
CA ILE A 310 6.54 -5.62 -13.12
C ILE A 310 7.16 -4.48 -12.29
N HIS A 311 7.94 -4.81 -11.25
CA HIS A 311 8.52 -3.83 -10.32
C HIS A 311 10.04 -3.72 -10.50
N LYS A 312 10.47 -3.23 -11.64
CA LYS A 312 11.88 -3.01 -11.92
C LYS A 312 12.45 -1.89 -11.05
N PRO A 313 13.70 -2.03 -10.55
CA PRO A 313 14.31 -1.01 -9.69
C PRO A 313 14.32 0.40 -10.29
N GLU A 314 14.53 0.52 -11.61
CA GLU A 314 14.52 1.80 -12.31
C GLU A 314 13.19 2.55 -12.21
N TYR A 315 12.08 1.89 -11.93
CA TYR A 315 10.79 2.55 -11.76
C TYR A 315 10.68 3.33 -10.45
N ILE A 316 11.47 3.00 -9.43
CA ILE A 316 11.52 3.78 -8.18
C ILE A 316 12.00 5.21 -8.46
N GLU A 317 12.92 5.38 -9.40
CA GLU A 317 13.47 6.69 -9.77
C GLU A 317 12.61 7.45 -10.78
N THR A 318 11.83 6.74 -11.60
CA THR A 318 11.07 7.32 -12.72
C THR A 318 9.59 7.49 -12.46
N MET A 319 9.01 6.77 -11.46
CA MET A 319 7.63 6.99 -11.06
C MET A 319 7.47 8.30 -10.31
N THR A 320 6.33 8.95 -10.48
CA THR A 320 5.94 10.10 -9.66
C THR A 320 5.10 9.59 -8.48
N LEU A 321 5.64 9.68 -7.27
CA LEU A 321 4.89 9.30 -6.06
C LEU A 321 3.74 10.27 -5.80
N MET A 322 2.58 9.73 -5.43
CA MET A 322 1.46 10.50 -4.92
C MET A 322 1.91 11.33 -3.70
N ALA A 323 1.80 12.65 -3.81
CA ALA A 323 2.11 13.57 -2.72
C ALA A 323 0.94 13.70 -1.74
N PRO A 324 1.21 14.10 -0.50
CA PRO A 324 0.19 14.61 0.40
C PRO A 324 -0.53 15.80 -0.24
N LEU A 325 -1.83 15.68 -0.45
CA LEU A 325 -2.64 16.75 -1.04
C LEU A 325 -3.30 17.58 0.06
N PRO A 326 -3.18 18.92 0.02
CA PRO A 326 -4.02 19.82 0.80
C PRO A 326 -5.50 19.55 0.57
N ASP A 327 -6.35 19.84 1.55
CA ASP A 327 -7.78 19.50 1.49
C ASP A 327 -8.53 20.22 0.35
N ASP A 328 -8.16 21.44 0.03
CA ASP A 328 -8.70 22.20 -1.09
C ASP A 328 -8.34 21.56 -2.44
N ARG A 329 -7.10 21.10 -2.61
CA ARG A 329 -6.64 20.40 -3.81
C ARG A 329 -7.34 19.04 -3.95
N ARG A 330 -7.45 18.30 -2.86
CA ARG A 330 -8.19 17.03 -2.84
C ARG A 330 -9.65 17.23 -3.23
N THR A 331 -10.27 18.26 -2.70
CA THR A 331 -11.64 18.64 -3.05
C THR A 331 -11.75 18.98 -4.53
N ALA A 332 -10.82 19.76 -5.08
CA ALA A 332 -10.79 20.11 -6.51
C ALA A 332 -10.64 18.86 -7.40
N PHE A 333 -9.75 17.93 -7.03
CA PHE A 333 -9.58 16.66 -7.76
C PHE A 333 -10.85 15.81 -7.74
N ASN A 334 -11.46 15.66 -6.56
CA ASN A 334 -12.71 14.92 -6.41
C ASN A 334 -13.83 15.54 -7.25
N ASN A 335 -14.00 16.86 -7.20
CA ASN A 335 -15.03 17.56 -7.98
C ASN A 335 -14.83 17.38 -9.48
N LEU A 336 -13.59 17.53 -9.96
CA LEU A 336 -13.28 17.33 -11.37
C LEU A 336 -13.55 15.89 -11.81
N TRP A 337 -13.15 14.92 -11.01
CA TRP A 337 -13.42 13.51 -11.33
C TRP A 337 -14.91 13.19 -11.35
N GLN A 338 -15.70 13.74 -10.43
CA GLN A 338 -17.17 13.60 -10.48
C GLN A 338 -17.76 14.24 -11.74
N GLU A 339 -17.28 15.41 -12.17
CA GLU A 339 -17.70 16.05 -13.44
C GLU A 339 -17.38 15.15 -14.64
N VAL A 340 -16.16 14.61 -14.72
CA VAL A 340 -15.75 13.68 -15.78
C VAL A 340 -16.63 12.44 -15.82
N LYS A 341 -16.92 11.83 -14.63
CA LYS A 341 -17.83 10.68 -14.55
C LYS A 341 -19.25 11.01 -15.02
N ALA A 342 -19.77 12.16 -14.62
CA ALA A 342 -21.07 12.62 -15.11
C ALA A 342 -21.09 12.79 -16.64
N PHE A 343 -20.00 13.30 -17.22
CA PHE A 343 -19.82 13.40 -18.66
C PHE A 343 -19.78 12.02 -19.34
N TYR A 344 -19.17 11.01 -18.73
CA TYR A 344 -19.17 9.63 -19.26
C TYR A 344 -20.58 9.03 -19.29
N ALA A 345 -21.39 9.32 -18.26
CA ALA A 345 -22.75 8.80 -18.13
C ALA A 345 -23.79 9.45 -19.04
N ALA A 346 -23.52 10.67 -19.53
CA ALA A 346 -24.40 11.41 -20.43
C ALA A 346 -24.29 10.92 -21.87
#